data_70361610066a4c65e5937c4fac18a1d9
#
_entry.id   70361610066a4c65e5937c4fac18a1d9
#
_cell.length_a   1.000
_cell.length_b   1.000
_cell.length_c   1.000
_cell.angle_alpha   90.00
_cell.angle_beta   90.00
_cell.angle_gamma   90.00
#
_symmetry.space_group_name_H-M   'P 1'
#
loop_
_entity.id
_entity.type
_entity.pdbx_description
1 polymer ?
#
loop_
_entity_poly.entity_id
_entity_poly.type
_entity_poly.pdbx_seq_one_letter_code
_entity_poly.pdbx_strand_id
1 'polypeptide(L)'
;MCAQSDSEAAAVSVAASDSGRACPPANPELIADLVVANQILFDQGVVDGFGHVSVRHDADPDLFLLARNMAPGQVTAEDIVTFTHDGDPLDANGRRVYLERFIHGSIYRARPDVMAVIHSHSHAIVPLRDARQARPRVVFHI
;
A
#
# COMPACT_ATOMS: atom_id res chain seq x y z
N MET A 1 -27.60 37.85 11.35
CA MET A 1 -26.15 37.79 11.12
C MET A 1 -25.65 36.48 11.70
N CYS A 2 -25.59 35.43 10.88
CA CYS A 2 -25.00 34.14 11.25
C CYS A 2 -23.62 34.09 10.66
N ALA A 3 -22.61 33.96 11.52
CA ALA A 3 -21.24 33.72 11.11
C ALA A 3 -21.09 32.25 10.73
N GLN A 4 -20.76 31.98 9.49
CA GLN A 4 -20.30 30.68 9.02
C GLN A 4 -18.85 30.49 9.48
N SER A 5 -18.61 29.47 10.27
CA SER A 5 -17.26 29.00 10.61
C SER A 5 -16.81 28.04 9.52
N ASP A 6 -15.93 28.51 8.64
CA ASP A 6 -15.23 27.69 7.68
C ASP A 6 -14.24 26.78 8.43
N SER A 7 -14.61 25.52 8.57
CA SER A 7 -13.69 24.47 9.02
C SER A 7 -12.84 24.03 7.84
N GLU A 8 -11.70 24.68 7.70
CA GLU A 8 -10.66 24.33 6.76
C GLU A 8 -9.95 23.08 7.27
N ALA A 9 -10.33 21.93 6.69
CA ALA A 9 -9.64 20.68 6.93
C ALA A 9 -8.22 20.78 6.30
N ALA A 10 -7.24 21.02 7.14
CA ALA A 10 -5.83 21.03 6.77
C ALA A 10 -5.44 19.64 6.24
N ALA A 11 -5.38 19.49 4.92
CA ALA A 11 -4.76 18.35 4.27
C ALA A 11 -3.26 18.39 4.60
N VAL A 12 -2.81 17.50 5.49
CA VAL A 12 -1.38 17.30 5.76
C VAL A 12 -0.73 16.75 4.50
N SER A 13 -0.17 17.66 3.71
CA SER A 13 0.68 17.32 2.57
C SER A 13 2.03 16.88 3.12
N VAL A 14 2.26 15.57 3.24
CA VAL A 14 3.60 15.05 3.52
C VAL A 14 4.39 15.14 2.21
N ALA A 15 5.24 16.16 2.10
CA ALA A 15 6.24 16.23 1.06
C ALA A 15 7.21 15.06 1.25
N ALA A 16 7.29 14.18 0.25
CA ALA A 16 8.22 13.06 0.25
C ALA A 16 9.65 13.63 0.17
N SER A 17 10.44 13.48 1.25
CA SER A 17 11.87 13.72 1.21
C SER A 17 12.52 12.56 0.47
N ASP A 18 13.13 12.86 -0.67
CA ASP A 18 13.98 11.92 -1.39
C ASP A 18 15.14 11.51 -0.47
N SER A 19 15.18 10.26 -0.05
CA SER A 19 16.12 9.75 0.97
C SER A 19 17.55 9.59 0.44
N GLY A 20 17.81 9.95 -0.82
CA GLY A 20 19.14 9.80 -1.44
C GLY A 20 19.61 8.34 -1.60
N ARG A 21 18.79 7.35 -1.24
CA ARG A 21 19.06 5.93 -1.49
C ARG A 21 18.83 5.64 -2.98
N ALA A 22 19.75 4.90 -3.59
CA ALA A 22 19.56 4.43 -4.96
C ALA A 22 18.30 3.54 -5.04
N CYS A 23 17.45 3.82 -6.04
CA CYS A 23 16.29 2.99 -6.36
C CYS A 23 16.71 1.99 -7.44
N PRO A 24 16.93 0.70 -7.12
CA PRO A 24 17.21 -0.29 -8.15
C PRO A 24 15.97 -0.50 -9.02
N PRO A 25 16.12 -0.79 -10.32
CA PRO A 25 14.98 -1.11 -11.15
C PRO A 25 14.35 -2.44 -10.70
N ALA A 26 13.05 -2.47 -10.53
CA ALA A 26 12.29 -3.69 -10.28
C ALA A 26 12.11 -4.48 -11.60
N ASN A 27 11.93 -5.79 -11.48
CA ASN A 27 11.60 -6.65 -12.61
C ASN A 27 10.27 -6.21 -13.24
N PRO A 28 10.21 -5.91 -14.56
CA PRO A 28 8.96 -5.53 -15.23
C PRO A 28 7.84 -6.57 -15.11
N GLU A 29 8.15 -7.86 -15.03
CA GLU A 29 7.18 -8.93 -14.82
C GLU A 29 6.54 -8.81 -13.41
N LEU A 30 7.35 -8.55 -12.38
CA LEU A 30 6.85 -8.32 -11.01
C LEU A 30 5.92 -7.10 -10.93
N ILE A 31 6.27 -6.03 -11.64
CA ILE A 31 5.42 -4.84 -11.74
C ILE A 31 4.10 -5.18 -12.43
N ALA A 32 4.15 -5.93 -13.56
CA ALA A 32 2.95 -6.36 -14.28
C ALA A 32 2.04 -7.25 -13.40
N ASP A 33 2.61 -8.19 -12.66
CA ASP A 33 1.88 -9.05 -11.74
C ASP A 33 1.23 -8.24 -10.62
N LEU A 34 1.93 -7.24 -10.07
CA LEU A 34 1.39 -6.35 -9.04
C LEU A 34 0.22 -5.53 -9.57
N VAL A 35 0.28 -5.03 -10.80
CA VAL A 35 -0.82 -4.32 -11.48
C VAL A 35 -2.03 -5.24 -11.62
N VAL A 36 -1.82 -6.44 -12.15
CA VAL A 36 -2.90 -7.44 -12.33
C VAL A 36 -3.49 -7.83 -10.97
N ALA A 37 -2.67 -8.03 -9.95
CA ALA A 37 -3.15 -8.34 -8.60
C ALA A 37 -4.07 -7.24 -8.04
N ASN A 38 -3.71 -5.95 -8.20
CA ASN A 38 -4.57 -4.82 -7.81
C ASN A 38 -5.93 -4.89 -8.51
N GLN A 39 -5.94 -5.11 -9.83
CA GLN A 39 -7.15 -5.16 -10.64
C GLN A 39 -8.04 -6.35 -10.27
N ILE A 40 -7.46 -7.56 -10.11
CA ILE A 40 -8.20 -8.77 -9.72
C ILE A 40 -8.82 -8.59 -8.32
N LEU A 41 -8.05 -8.13 -7.33
CA LEU A 41 -8.54 -7.95 -5.97
C LEU A 41 -9.68 -6.93 -5.91
N PHE A 42 -9.63 -5.89 -6.73
CA PHE A 42 -10.69 -4.91 -6.85
C PHE A 42 -11.93 -5.50 -7.54
N ASP A 43 -11.76 -6.18 -8.68
CA ASP A 43 -12.85 -6.79 -9.45
C ASP A 43 -13.60 -7.86 -8.64
N GLN A 44 -12.88 -8.64 -7.85
CA GLN A 44 -13.43 -9.66 -6.98
C GLN A 44 -13.99 -9.13 -5.64
N GLY A 45 -13.96 -7.81 -5.41
CA GLY A 45 -14.47 -7.19 -4.19
C GLY A 45 -13.69 -7.55 -2.92
N VAL A 46 -12.46 -8.04 -3.07
CA VAL A 46 -11.56 -8.30 -1.92
C VAL A 46 -11.03 -7.00 -1.33
N VAL A 47 -10.75 -6.02 -2.17
CA VAL A 47 -10.42 -4.65 -1.79
C VAL A 47 -11.43 -3.68 -2.38
N ASP A 48 -11.68 -2.59 -1.67
CA ASP A 48 -12.48 -1.46 -2.13
C ASP A 48 -11.58 -0.40 -2.80
N GLY A 49 -12.12 0.80 -3.03
CA GLY A 49 -11.37 1.91 -3.60
C GLY A 49 -10.21 2.43 -2.74
N PHE A 50 -10.11 1.99 -1.49
CA PHE A 50 -9.10 2.38 -0.52
C PHE A 50 -8.13 1.24 -0.16
N GLY A 51 -8.46 -0.01 -0.53
CA GLY A 51 -7.57 -1.14 -0.34
C GLY A 51 -6.41 -1.11 -1.33
N HIS A 52 -5.35 -1.85 -1.01
CA HIS A 52 -4.14 -1.91 -1.84
C HIS A 52 -3.32 -3.15 -1.56
N VAL A 53 -2.49 -3.54 -2.51
CA VAL A 53 -1.55 -4.66 -2.39
C VAL A 53 -0.14 -4.17 -2.68
N SER A 54 0.84 -4.70 -1.93
CA SER A 54 2.25 -4.49 -2.16
C SER A 54 2.98 -5.80 -2.34
N VAL A 55 4.18 -5.73 -2.91
CA VAL A 55 5.07 -6.86 -3.06
C VAL A 55 6.49 -6.45 -2.67
N ARG A 56 7.25 -7.37 -2.05
CA ARG A 56 8.67 -7.15 -1.75
C ARG A 56 9.44 -6.99 -3.05
N HIS A 57 10.39 -6.06 -3.07
CA HIS A 57 11.23 -5.82 -4.23
C HIS A 57 12.15 -7.02 -4.51
N ASP A 58 12.27 -7.40 -5.77
CA ASP A 58 13.03 -8.59 -6.20
C ASP A 58 14.54 -8.41 -6.10
N ALA A 59 15.06 -7.21 -6.38
CA ALA A 59 16.49 -6.92 -6.34
C ALA A 59 17.01 -6.43 -4.98
N ASP A 60 16.13 -5.93 -4.09
CA ASP A 60 16.51 -5.41 -2.78
C ASP A 60 15.44 -5.76 -1.74
N PRO A 61 15.69 -6.75 -0.85
CA PRO A 61 14.70 -7.21 0.12
C PRO A 61 14.30 -6.17 1.18
N ASP A 62 15.05 -5.07 1.32
CA ASP A 62 14.72 -3.95 2.22
C ASP A 62 13.80 -2.91 1.58
N LEU A 63 13.34 -3.17 0.37
CA LEU A 63 12.41 -2.34 -0.37
C LEU A 63 11.12 -3.11 -0.68
N PHE A 64 10.05 -2.36 -0.96
CA PHE A 64 8.79 -2.92 -1.47
C PHE A 64 8.14 -2.00 -2.51
N LEU A 65 7.31 -2.60 -3.35
CA LEU A 65 6.57 -1.94 -4.41
C LEU A 65 5.10 -1.79 -3.99
N LEU A 66 4.52 -0.62 -4.19
CA LEU A 66 3.12 -0.33 -3.88
C LEU A 66 2.63 0.73 -4.86
N ALA A 67 1.38 0.67 -5.27
CA ALA A 67 0.79 1.73 -6.09
C ALA A 67 0.75 3.06 -5.33
N ARG A 68 0.85 4.18 -6.07
CA ARG A 68 0.51 5.49 -5.51
C ARG A 68 -0.95 5.51 -5.02
N ASN A 69 -1.32 6.51 -4.21
CA ASN A 69 -2.69 6.62 -3.69
C ASN A 69 -3.72 6.81 -4.81
N MET A 70 -4.39 5.70 -5.18
CA MET A 70 -5.44 5.65 -6.19
C MET A 70 -6.28 4.36 -6.04
N ALA A 71 -7.43 4.30 -6.72
CA ALA A 71 -8.26 3.11 -6.72
C ALA A 71 -7.53 1.91 -7.37
N PRO A 72 -7.51 0.72 -6.74
CA PRO A 72 -6.75 -0.43 -7.23
C PRO A 72 -7.13 -0.87 -8.65
N GLY A 73 -8.40 -0.75 -9.03
CA GLY A 73 -8.86 -1.11 -10.37
C GLY A 73 -8.33 -0.22 -11.50
N GLN A 74 -7.67 0.90 -11.17
CA GLN A 74 -7.13 1.85 -12.16
C GLN A 74 -5.60 1.86 -12.19
N VAL A 75 -4.95 1.02 -11.39
CA VAL A 75 -3.49 0.97 -11.30
C VAL A 75 -2.87 0.52 -12.62
N THR A 76 -1.82 1.22 -13.03
CA THR A 76 -0.94 0.89 -14.16
C THR A 76 0.50 0.74 -13.69
N ALA A 77 1.39 0.27 -14.55
CA ALA A 77 2.80 0.11 -14.22
C ALA A 77 3.48 1.43 -13.80
N GLU A 78 3.05 2.55 -14.39
CA GLU A 78 3.58 3.89 -14.09
C GLU A 78 3.14 4.41 -12.72
N ASP A 79 2.13 3.79 -12.12
CA ASP A 79 1.61 4.16 -10.81
C ASP A 79 2.33 3.45 -9.66
N ILE A 80 3.16 2.45 -9.96
CA ILE A 80 3.93 1.74 -8.95
C ILE A 80 5.08 2.64 -8.46
N VAL A 81 5.28 2.62 -7.15
CA VAL A 81 6.30 3.40 -6.42
C VAL A 81 7.09 2.45 -5.54
N THR A 82 8.39 2.66 -5.48
CA THR A 82 9.30 1.92 -4.61
C THR A 82 9.41 2.61 -3.26
N PHE A 83 9.35 1.82 -2.18
CA PHE A 83 9.41 2.31 -0.81
C PHE A 83 10.46 1.59 0.01
N THR A 84 11.06 2.30 0.97
CA THR A 84 11.82 1.69 2.06
C THR A 84 10.88 1.06 3.09
N HIS A 85 11.39 0.19 3.97
CA HIS A 85 10.60 -0.33 5.09
C HIS A 85 10.16 0.75 6.11
N ASP A 86 10.76 1.93 6.07
CA ASP A 86 10.31 3.10 6.84
C ASP A 86 9.15 3.85 6.18
N GLY A 87 8.76 3.41 4.98
CA GLY A 87 7.67 4.01 4.21
C GLY A 87 8.10 5.24 3.41
N ASP A 88 9.39 5.49 3.27
CA ASP A 88 9.89 6.59 2.44
C ASP A 88 9.85 6.19 0.97
N PRO A 89 9.19 6.97 0.10
CA PRO A 89 9.20 6.72 -1.32
C PRO A 89 10.54 7.11 -1.93
N LEU A 90 11.01 6.33 -2.91
CA LEU A 90 12.26 6.59 -3.61
C LEU A 90 12.04 7.24 -4.99
N ASP A 91 10.88 7.01 -5.59
CA ASP A 91 10.55 7.43 -6.97
C ASP A 91 9.12 7.97 -7.12
N ALA A 92 8.54 8.49 -6.04
CA ALA A 92 7.18 9.05 -6.08
C ALA A 92 7.03 10.26 -7.02
N ASN A 93 8.09 11.02 -7.26
CA ASN A 93 8.10 12.18 -8.18
C ASN A 93 6.94 13.15 -7.90
N GLY A 94 6.67 13.44 -6.61
CA GLY A 94 5.60 14.34 -6.18
C GLY A 94 4.18 13.73 -6.21
N ARG A 95 4.03 12.47 -6.60
CA ARG A 95 2.74 11.76 -6.57
C ARG A 95 2.31 11.50 -5.12
N ARG A 96 1.00 11.54 -4.88
CA ARG A 96 0.44 11.18 -3.57
C ARG A 96 0.62 9.68 -3.32
N VAL A 97 0.98 9.33 -2.09
CA VAL A 97 1.17 7.95 -1.66
C VAL A 97 0.22 7.62 -0.49
N TYR A 98 -0.08 6.34 -0.29
CA TYR A 98 -0.92 5.88 0.82
C TYR A 98 -0.28 6.19 2.18
N LEU A 99 -1.10 6.60 3.15
CA LEU A 99 -0.64 6.73 4.54
C LEU A 99 -0.35 5.36 5.15
N GLU A 100 -1.11 4.35 4.79
CA GLU A 100 -1.01 2.98 5.29
C GLU A 100 0.25 2.24 4.81
N ARG A 101 1.07 2.83 3.94
CA ARG A 101 2.36 2.27 3.49
C ARG A 101 3.27 1.86 4.66
N PHE A 102 3.17 2.53 5.79
CA PHE A 102 3.93 2.19 7.01
C PHE A 102 3.55 0.83 7.58
N ILE A 103 2.30 0.38 7.39
CA ILE A 103 1.84 -0.95 7.79
C ILE A 103 2.59 -2.01 6.98
N HIS A 104 2.68 -1.82 5.66
CA HIS A 104 3.40 -2.72 4.76
C HIS A 104 4.89 -2.80 5.13
N GLY A 105 5.56 -1.66 5.28
CA GLY A 105 6.96 -1.59 5.67
C GLY A 105 7.25 -2.28 6.99
N SER A 106 6.38 -2.08 8.00
CA SER A 106 6.50 -2.73 9.30
C SER A 106 6.36 -4.26 9.22
N ILE A 107 5.45 -4.76 8.38
CA ILE A 107 5.27 -6.20 8.16
C ILE A 107 6.51 -6.78 7.46
N TYR A 108 6.99 -6.16 6.38
CA TYR A 108 8.18 -6.64 5.67
C TYR A 108 9.42 -6.66 6.55
N ARG A 109 9.59 -5.68 7.43
CA ARG A 109 10.70 -5.63 8.40
C ARG A 109 10.61 -6.76 9.42
N ALA A 110 9.41 -7.02 9.95
CA ALA A 110 9.19 -8.03 10.98
C ALA A 110 9.17 -9.47 10.42
N ARG A 111 8.86 -9.63 9.13
CA ARG A 111 8.62 -10.93 8.49
C ARG A 111 9.37 -11.00 7.14
N PRO A 112 10.66 -11.37 7.15
CA PRO A 112 11.44 -11.51 5.92
C PRO A 112 10.91 -12.58 4.95
N ASP A 113 10.11 -13.52 5.46
CA ASP A 113 9.45 -14.58 4.69
C ASP A 113 8.19 -14.11 3.95
N VAL A 114 7.65 -12.93 4.28
CA VAL A 114 6.47 -12.37 3.61
C VAL A 114 6.89 -11.68 2.33
N MET A 115 6.29 -12.10 1.21
CA MET A 115 6.59 -11.56 -0.13
C MET A 115 5.54 -10.57 -0.61
N ALA A 116 4.29 -10.67 -0.15
CA ALA A 116 3.22 -9.75 -0.51
C ALA A 116 2.33 -9.42 0.70
N VAL A 117 1.76 -8.21 0.71
CA VAL A 117 0.85 -7.74 1.77
C VAL A 117 -0.38 -7.11 1.12
N ILE A 118 -1.56 -7.54 1.55
CA ILE A 118 -2.84 -6.97 1.13
C ILE A 118 -3.44 -6.21 2.31
N HIS A 119 -3.77 -4.94 2.11
CA HIS A 119 -4.58 -4.13 3.01
C HIS A 119 -6.01 -4.06 2.47
N SER A 120 -6.98 -4.54 3.24
CA SER A 120 -8.38 -4.62 2.83
C SER A 120 -9.30 -4.15 3.94
N HIS A 121 -10.34 -3.41 3.58
CA HIS A 121 -11.45 -3.01 4.45
C HIS A 121 -12.65 -3.96 4.28
N SER A 122 -12.42 -5.24 4.04
CA SER A 122 -13.47 -6.23 3.78
C SER A 122 -14.54 -6.22 4.88
N HIS A 123 -15.78 -5.91 4.50
CA HIS A 123 -16.94 -5.90 5.39
C HIS A 123 -17.20 -7.26 6.06
N ALA A 124 -16.74 -8.36 5.46
CA ALA A 124 -16.85 -9.69 6.02
C ALA A 124 -15.83 -9.96 7.14
N ILE A 125 -14.67 -9.31 7.10
CA ILE A 125 -13.56 -9.58 8.03
C ILE A 125 -13.48 -8.53 9.15
N VAL A 126 -13.81 -7.28 8.86
CA VAL A 126 -13.77 -6.18 9.84
C VAL A 126 -14.55 -6.50 11.14
N PRO A 127 -15.77 -7.10 11.09
CA PRO A 127 -16.49 -7.46 12.31
C PRO A 127 -15.79 -8.54 13.15
N LEU A 128 -15.01 -9.42 12.52
CA LEU A 128 -14.27 -10.48 13.22
C LEU A 128 -13.07 -9.97 14.00
N ARG A 129 -12.57 -8.80 13.66
CA ARG A 129 -11.44 -8.14 14.36
C ARG A 129 -11.82 -7.75 15.79
N ASP A 130 -13.07 -7.35 16.02
CA ASP A 130 -13.57 -6.89 17.31
C ASP A 130 -14.14 -8.04 18.18
N ALA A 131 -14.33 -9.23 17.61
CA ALA A 131 -14.72 -10.41 18.34
C ALA A 131 -13.57 -10.88 19.23
N ARG A 132 -13.66 -10.62 20.54
CA ARG A 132 -12.62 -10.96 21.54
C ARG A 132 -12.29 -12.46 21.65
N GLN A 133 -12.95 -13.34 20.91
CA GLN A 133 -12.85 -14.79 21.05
C GLN A 133 -12.31 -15.56 19.85
N ALA A 134 -12.13 -14.96 18.69
CA ALA A 134 -11.55 -15.65 17.54
C ALA A 134 -10.59 -14.72 16.82
N ARG A 135 -9.30 -14.84 17.11
CA ARG A 135 -8.27 -14.33 16.21
C ARG A 135 -8.02 -15.41 15.15
N PRO A 136 -8.66 -15.38 13.97
CA PRO A 136 -8.22 -16.24 12.89
C PRO A 136 -6.78 -15.84 12.58
N ARG A 137 -5.86 -16.79 12.65
CA ARG A 137 -4.55 -16.61 12.02
C ARG A 137 -4.81 -16.64 10.52
N VAL A 138 -5.00 -15.47 9.95
CA VAL A 138 -5.03 -15.32 8.50
C VAL A 138 -3.58 -15.40 8.05
N VAL A 139 -3.16 -16.58 7.64
CA VAL A 139 -1.85 -16.81 7.02
C VAL A 139 -2.15 -16.95 5.52
N PHE A 140 -1.83 -15.93 4.75
CA PHE A 140 -1.82 -16.05 3.30
C PHE A 140 -0.50 -16.72 2.89
N HIS A 141 -0.58 -17.97 2.43
CA HIS A 141 0.47 -18.59 1.66
C HIS A 141 0.14 -18.38 0.19
N ILE A 142 1.02 -17.74 -0.53
CA ILE A 142 1.07 -17.77 -1.99
C ILE A 142 2.31 -18.59 -2.37
#